data_23b53042c17c8c4a0c98366a01d9a9b5
#
_entry.id   23b53042c17c8c4a0c98366a01d9a9b5
#
_cell.length_a   1.000
_cell.length_b   1.000
_cell.length_c   1.000
_cell.angle_alpha   90.00
_cell.angle_beta   90.00
_cell.angle_gamma   90.00
#
_symmetry.space_group_name_H-M   'P 1'
#
loop_
_entity.id
_entity.type
_entity.pdbx_description
1 polymer ?
#
loop_
_entity_poly.entity_id
_entity_poly.type
_entity_poly.pdbx_seq_one_letter_code
_entity_poly.pdbx_strand_id
1 'polypeptide(L)'
;MRKFKPGKAMTVFVVFFFPVLLVLGAWQVNRGIEKQEIWEVHNFQKSQSVIDELEILGMNNSEAIYRSVFLEGRFGEETYLLDNRTYRQEAGYEVFTIFRTAEKNSYLVNRGWVSKNKIDIKNETKESKSTSIEGIYSPFRRFGLDLSEAVVSSSWPKVVQELDFDIASFDLGLDLKRVVIQLSAASEHAYEPIWQPAEFNPSRHFGYAVQWFGLALV
;
A
#
# COMPACT_ATOMS: atom_id res chain seq x y z
N MET A 1 25.69 -51.16 -15.54
CA MET A 1 24.86 -50.03 -15.08
C MET A 1 24.14 -50.46 -13.80
N ARG A 2 24.35 -49.80 -12.65
CA ARG A 2 23.58 -50.05 -11.42
C ARG A 2 22.14 -49.57 -11.63
N LYS A 3 21.16 -50.47 -11.53
CA LYS A 3 19.75 -50.10 -11.57
C LYS A 3 19.42 -49.30 -10.31
N PHE A 4 18.95 -48.09 -10.46
CA PHE A 4 18.42 -47.24 -9.39
C PHE A 4 17.21 -47.95 -8.77
N LYS A 5 17.27 -48.28 -7.48
CA LYS A 5 16.17 -48.91 -6.73
C LYS A 5 15.92 -48.07 -5.48
N PRO A 6 14.99 -47.07 -5.57
CA PRO A 6 14.64 -46.26 -4.39
C PRO A 6 13.99 -47.12 -3.33
N GLY A 7 14.37 -46.90 -2.07
CA GLY A 7 13.72 -47.59 -0.92
C GLY A 7 12.28 -47.07 -0.73
N LYS A 8 11.43 -47.87 -0.08
CA LYS A 8 10.00 -47.53 0.16
C LYS A 8 9.82 -46.15 0.77
N ALA A 9 10.66 -45.75 1.73
CA ALA A 9 10.59 -44.41 2.35
C ALA A 9 10.82 -43.27 1.34
N MET A 10 11.80 -43.44 0.45
CA MET A 10 12.09 -42.43 -0.61
C MET A 10 10.96 -42.35 -1.62
N THR A 11 10.39 -43.48 -1.99
CA THR A 11 9.22 -43.50 -2.91
C THR A 11 8.02 -42.78 -2.30
N VAL A 12 7.69 -43.07 -1.01
CA VAL A 12 6.61 -42.38 -0.31
C VAL A 12 6.85 -40.88 -0.22
N PHE A 13 8.08 -40.46 0.09
CA PHE A 13 8.47 -39.09 0.14
C PHE A 13 8.23 -38.36 -1.22
N VAL A 14 8.73 -38.95 -2.30
CA VAL A 14 8.57 -38.36 -3.64
C VAL A 14 7.09 -38.30 -4.04
N VAL A 15 6.32 -39.38 -3.85
CA VAL A 15 4.90 -39.40 -4.21
C VAL A 15 4.09 -38.38 -3.43
N PHE A 16 4.47 -38.07 -2.19
CA PHE A 16 3.80 -37.06 -1.38
C PHE A 16 4.24 -35.63 -1.76
N PHE A 17 5.55 -35.38 -1.81
CA PHE A 17 6.05 -34.01 -1.99
C PHE A 17 5.99 -33.51 -3.44
N PHE A 18 6.16 -34.38 -4.42
CA PHE A 18 6.13 -33.99 -5.83
C PHE A 18 4.83 -33.22 -6.22
N PRO A 19 3.61 -33.71 -5.95
CA PRO A 19 2.40 -32.99 -6.25
C PRO A 19 2.28 -31.69 -5.42
N VAL A 20 2.73 -31.68 -4.17
CA VAL A 20 2.73 -30.48 -3.32
C VAL A 20 3.60 -29.39 -3.93
N LEU A 21 4.81 -29.72 -4.39
CA LEU A 21 5.72 -28.77 -5.02
C LEU A 21 5.14 -28.19 -6.32
N LEU A 22 4.48 -29.04 -7.12
CA LEU A 22 3.80 -28.57 -8.34
C LEU A 22 2.65 -27.62 -8.04
N VAL A 23 1.83 -27.93 -7.04
CA VAL A 23 0.71 -27.05 -6.61
C VAL A 23 1.23 -25.72 -6.09
N LEU A 24 2.30 -25.71 -5.27
CA LEU A 24 2.92 -24.49 -4.78
C LEU A 24 3.52 -23.67 -5.91
N GLY A 25 4.16 -24.30 -6.90
CA GLY A 25 4.67 -23.63 -8.09
C GLY A 25 3.56 -22.96 -8.89
N ALA A 26 2.48 -23.70 -9.18
CA ALA A 26 1.32 -23.18 -9.90
C ALA A 26 0.62 -22.03 -9.13
N TRP A 27 0.48 -22.16 -7.81
CA TRP A 27 -0.06 -21.09 -6.96
C TRP A 27 0.78 -19.82 -7.04
N GLN A 28 2.11 -19.93 -7.01
CA GLN A 28 3.01 -18.79 -7.14
C GLN A 28 2.90 -18.14 -8.52
N VAL A 29 2.75 -18.91 -9.61
CA VAL A 29 2.50 -18.35 -10.95
C VAL A 29 1.23 -17.51 -10.96
N ASN A 30 0.11 -18.06 -10.44
CA ASN A 30 -1.14 -17.33 -10.40
C ASN A 30 -1.03 -16.02 -9.59
N ARG A 31 -0.36 -16.09 -8.43
CA ARG A 31 -0.10 -14.87 -7.63
C ARG A 31 0.78 -13.86 -8.36
N GLY A 32 1.77 -14.32 -9.11
CA GLY A 32 2.60 -13.46 -9.96
C GLY A 32 1.78 -12.73 -11.02
N ILE A 33 0.89 -13.44 -11.71
CA ILE A 33 -0.02 -12.88 -12.73
C ILE A 33 -0.95 -11.84 -12.11
N GLU A 34 -1.64 -12.14 -11.01
CA GLU A 34 -2.52 -11.19 -10.31
C GLU A 34 -1.79 -9.88 -9.95
N LYS A 35 -0.55 -9.99 -9.45
CA LYS A 35 0.25 -8.83 -9.09
C LYS A 35 0.72 -8.06 -10.32
N GLN A 36 1.03 -8.75 -11.41
CA GLN A 36 1.42 -8.14 -12.68
C GLN A 36 0.27 -7.31 -13.26
N GLU A 37 -0.94 -7.82 -13.26
CA GLU A 37 -2.13 -7.09 -13.71
C GLU A 37 -2.32 -5.78 -12.93
N ILE A 38 -2.16 -5.81 -11.59
CA ILE A 38 -2.24 -4.60 -10.76
C ILE A 38 -1.17 -3.57 -11.18
N TRP A 39 0.06 -4.02 -11.43
CA TRP A 39 1.14 -3.14 -11.86
C TRP A 39 0.92 -2.56 -13.26
N GLU A 40 0.38 -3.35 -14.18
CA GLU A 40 0.05 -2.91 -15.55
C GLU A 40 -1.04 -1.85 -15.53
N VAL A 41 -2.14 -2.09 -14.79
CA VAL A 41 -3.21 -1.12 -14.62
C VAL A 41 -2.70 0.17 -13.96
N HIS A 42 -1.90 0.06 -12.89
CA HIS A 42 -1.30 1.22 -12.23
C HIS A 42 -0.43 2.02 -13.20
N ASN A 43 0.47 1.37 -13.93
CA ASN A 43 1.37 2.07 -14.85
C ASN A 43 0.61 2.72 -16.00
N PHE A 44 -0.41 2.05 -16.53
CA PHE A 44 -1.27 2.59 -17.57
C PHE A 44 -2.02 3.82 -17.07
N GLN A 45 -2.71 3.73 -15.94
CA GLN A 45 -3.50 4.84 -15.40
C GLN A 45 -2.63 6.03 -14.99
N LYS A 46 -1.47 5.77 -14.39
CA LYS A 46 -0.49 6.81 -14.03
C LYS A 46 0.07 7.53 -15.25
N SER A 47 0.14 6.90 -16.42
CA SER A 47 0.65 7.51 -17.65
C SER A 47 -0.38 8.42 -18.35
N GLN A 48 -1.64 8.39 -17.92
CA GLN A 48 -2.68 9.28 -18.45
C GLN A 48 -2.51 10.70 -17.93
N SER A 49 -3.18 11.66 -18.57
CA SER A 49 -3.19 13.05 -18.12
C SER A 49 -3.67 13.17 -16.67
N VAL A 50 -3.09 14.10 -15.93
CA VAL A 50 -3.59 14.47 -14.59
C VAL A 50 -5.01 15.04 -14.75
N ILE A 51 -5.91 14.66 -13.88
CA ILE A 51 -7.31 15.09 -13.86
C ILE A 51 -7.63 15.85 -12.58
N ASP A 52 -8.62 16.70 -12.62
CA ASP A 52 -9.08 17.42 -11.44
C ASP A 52 -10.06 16.58 -10.57
N GLU A 53 -10.46 17.16 -9.44
CA GLU A 53 -11.36 16.49 -8.51
C GLU A 53 -12.74 16.23 -9.12
N LEU A 54 -13.29 17.14 -9.89
CA LEU A 54 -14.63 17.00 -10.49
C LEU A 54 -14.64 15.88 -11.54
N GLU A 55 -13.59 15.80 -12.35
CA GLU A 55 -13.44 14.74 -13.33
C GLU A 55 -13.38 13.37 -12.65
N ILE A 56 -12.55 13.21 -11.59
CA ILE A 56 -12.40 11.90 -10.92
C ILE A 56 -13.68 11.48 -10.19
N LEU A 57 -14.43 12.43 -9.62
CA LEU A 57 -15.71 12.14 -8.98
C LEU A 57 -16.80 11.75 -9.98
N GLY A 58 -16.69 12.17 -11.23
CA GLY A 58 -17.58 11.77 -12.33
C GLY A 58 -17.26 10.39 -12.93
N MET A 59 -16.11 9.82 -12.63
CA MET A 59 -15.67 8.53 -13.16
C MET A 59 -16.23 7.34 -12.37
N ASN A 60 -16.30 6.18 -13.02
CA ASN A 60 -16.47 4.92 -12.30
C ASN A 60 -15.24 4.63 -11.44
N ASN A 61 -15.43 4.01 -10.29
CA ASN A 61 -14.35 3.74 -9.34
C ASN A 61 -13.19 2.92 -9.96
N SER A 62 -13.50 1.96 -10.85
CA SER A 62 -12.49 1.16 -11.56
C SER A 62 -11.64 1.97 -12.53
N GLU A 63 -12.18 3.03 -13.11
CA GLU A 63 -11.49 3.92 -14.05
C GLU A 63 -10.69 4.99 -13.31
N ALA A 64 -11.18 5.41 -12.14
CA ALA A 64 -10.54 6.41 -11.29
C ALA A 64 -9.29 5.88 -10.56
N ILE A 65 -9.30 4.60 -10.17
CA ILE A 65 -8.19 3.99 -9.42
C ILE A 65 -6.88 4.06 -10.21
N TYR A 66 -5.83 4.53 -9.52
CA TYR A 66 -4.48 4.77 -10.02
C TYR A 66 -4.33 5.94 -11.00
N ARG A 67 -5.36 6.76 -11.24
CA ARG A 67 -5.22 8.03 -11.97
C ARG A 67 -4.41 9.03 -11.15
N SER A 68 -3.61 9.83 -11.85
CA SER A 68 -3.01 11.03 -11.27
C SER A 68 -4.09 12.10 -11.12
N VAL A 69 -4.25 12.62 -9.91
CA VAL A 69 -5.26 13.63 -9.57
C VAL A 69 -4.60 14.90 -9.02
N PHE A 70 -5.14 16.05 -9.42
CA PHE A 70 -4.81 17.36 -8.88
C PHE A 70 -5.95 17.82 -7.96
N LEU A 71 -5.60 18.17 -6.73
CA LEU A 71 -6.55 18.62 -5.71
C LEU A 71 -6.15 19.99 -5.16
N GLU A 72 -7.12 20.86 -4.99
CA GLU A 72 -6.95 22.16 -4.33
C GLU A 72 -7.63 22.15 -2.97
N GLY A 73 -6.93 22.60 -1.93
CA GLY A 73 -7.46 22.55 -0.58
C GLY A 73 -6.43 22.88 0.48
N ARG A 74 -6.53 22.23 1.64
CA ARG A 74 -5.60 22.40 2.76
C ARG A 74 -5.45 21.12 3.56
N PHE A 75 -4.26 20.90 4.10
CA PHE A 75 -4.03 19.87 5.10
C PHE A 75 -4.64 20.30 6.43
N GLY A 76 -5.33 19.38 7.08
CA GLY A 76 -5.82 19.54 8.45
C GLY A 76 -4.74 19.18 9.48
N GLU A 77 -5.11 19.31 10.75
CA GLU A 77 -4.27 18.91 11.87
C GLU A 77 -4.28 17.39 12.09
N GLU A 78 -5.30 16.72 11.58
CA GLU A 78 -5.55 15.29 11.80
C GLU A 78 -4.54 14.46 11.00
N THR A 79 -3.54 13.98 11.72
CA THR A 79 -2.43 13.20 11.15
C THR A 79 -2.26 11.88 11.90
N TYR A 80 -2.26 10.79 11.16
CA TYR A 80 -1.87 9.46 11.64
C TYR A 80 -0.41 9.19 11.31
N LEU A 81 0.32 8.72 12.29
CA LEU A 81 1.68 8.20 12.16
C LEU A 81 1.62 6.68 12.26
N LEU A 82 1.59 6.00 11.13
CA LEU A 82 1.58 4.54 11.08
C LEU A 82 2.96 4.02 11.45
N ASP A 83 3.04 3.38 12.62
CA ASP A 83 4.29 2.83 13.18
C ASP A 83 4.70 1.50 12.52
N ASN A 84 5.84 0.98 12.94
CA ASN A 84 6.43 -0.28 12.47
C ASN A 84 6.73 -0.29 10.96
N ARG A 85 7.00 0.88 10.36
CA ARG A 85 7.42 1.03 8.97
C ARG A 85 8.93 1.15 8.89
N THR A 86 9.57 0.14 8.36
CA THR A 86 11.03 0.12 8.19
C THR A 86 11.38 0.42 6.73
N TYR A 87 12.24 1.39 6.51
CA TYR A 87 12.78 1.73 5.21
C TYR A 87 14.29 1.92 5.29
N ARG A 88 15.05 1.31 4.38
CA ARG A 88 16.53 1.31 4.36
C ARG A 88 17.15 0.95 5.73
N GLN A 89 16.57 -0.02 6.43
CA GLN A 89 17.00 -0.52 7.76
C GLN A 89 16.80 0.49 8.89
N GLU A 90 16.09 1.57 8.68
CA GLU A 90 15.74 2.57 9.67
C GLU A 90 14.25 2.49 10.02
N ALA A 91 13.92 2.54 11.32
CA ALA A 91 12.55 2.57 11.79
C ALA A 91 11.94 3.97 11.62
N GLY A 92 10.71 4.02 11.15
CA GLY A 92 10.02 5.28 10.88
C GLY A 92 8.52 5.15 10.92
N TYR A 93 7.85 6.22 10.50
CA TYR A 93 6.42 6.32 10.34
C TYR A 93 6.06 6.52 8.87
N GLU A 94 4.96 5.94 8.45
CA GLU A 94 4.27 6.37 7.25
C GLU A 94 3.20 7.39 7.65
N VAL A 95 3.22 8.56 7.05
CA VAL A 95 2.45 9.74 7.51
C VAL A 95 1.20 9.89 6.66
N PHE A 96 0.04 9.86 7.30
CA PHE A 96 -1.26 10.05 6.68
C PHE A 96 -1.93 11.27 7.29
N THR A 97 -2.23 12.28 6.47
CA THR A 97 -2.87 13.53 6.92
C THR A 97 -4.18 13.75 6.17
N ILE A 98 -5.18 14.30 6.84
CA ILE A 98 -6.44 14.70 6.19
C ILE A 98 -6.20 15.91 5.30
N PHE A 99 -6.73 15.84 4.07
CA PHE A 99 -6.76 16.95 3.12
C PHE A 99 -8.21 17.29 2.79
N ARG A 100 -8.58 18.53 3.06
CA ARG A 100 -9.92 19.06 2.79
C ARG A 100 -9.88 19.91 1.54
N THR A 101 -10.65 19.52 0.53
CA THR A 101 -10.68 20.20 -0.76
C THR A 101 -11.62 21.39 -0.75
N ALA A 102 -11.45 22.25 -1.76
CA ALA A 102 -12.36 23.38 -2.03
C ALA A 102 -13.80 22.89 -2.30
N GLU A 103 -13.96 21.71 -2.87
CA GLU A 103 -15.24 21.03 -3.13
C GLU A 103 -15.86 20.38 -1.87
N LYS A 104 -15.28 20.64 -0.69
CA LYS A 104 -15.73 20.13 0.61
C LYS A 104 -15.63 18.61 0.78
N ASN A 105 -14.84 17.94 -0.03
CA ASN A 105 -14.51 16.54 0.20
C ASN A 105 -13.31 16.41 1.15
N SER A 106 -13.23 15.26 1.81
CA SER A 106 -12.12 14.93 2.70
C SER A 106 -11.43 13.66 2.22
N TYR A 107 -10.14 13.77 2.00
CA TYR A 107 -9.28 12.66 1.57
C TYR A 107 -8.22 12.37 2.62
N LEU A 108 -7.91 11.11 2.80
CA LEU A 108 -6.70 10.71 3.50
C LEU A 108 -5.54 10.75 2.50
N VAL A 109 -4.50 11.51 2.82
CA VAL A 109 -3.31 11.68 1.98
C VAL A 109 -2.13 10.99 2.64
N ASN A 110 -1.56 10.00 1.95
CA ASN A 110 -0.29 9.40 2.33
C ASN A 110 0.85 10.29 1.84
N ARG A 111 1.54 10.92 2.79
CA ARG A 111 2.65 11.83 2.52
C ARG A 111 3.99 11.12 2.37
N GLY A 112 4.04 9.81 2.64
CA GLY A 112 5.24 8.99 2.57
C GLY A 112 5.83 8.66 3.94
N TRP A 113 7.04 8.12 3.93
CA TRP A 113 7.77 7.65 5.11
C TRP A 113 8.77 8.67 5.63
N VAL A 114 8.87 8.76 6.95
CA VAL A 114 9.86 9.58 7.64
C VAL A 114 10.47 8.81 8.80
N SER A 115 11.78 8.98 9.02
CA SER A 115 12.48 8.40 10.17
C SER A 115 11.94 8.96 11.48
N LYS A 116 11.82 8.10 12.51
CA LYS A 116 11.45 8.53 13.89
C LYS A 116 12.34 9.64 14.43
N ASN A 117 13.58 9.70 13.99
CA ASN A 117 14.56 10.70 14.46
C ASN A 117 14.46 12.03 13.72
N LYS A 118 13.72 12.10 12.60
CA LYS A 118 13.65 13.30 11.75
C LYS A 118 12.29 13.97 11.76
N ILE A 119 11.26 13.31 12.29
CA ILE A 119 9.93 13.88 12.29
C ILE A 119 9.79 14.96 13.38
N ASP A 120 9.32 16.13 12.99
CA ASP A 120 8.87 17.15 13.94
C ASP A 120 7.36 17.01 14.16
N ILE A 121 7.01 16.17 15.12
CA ILE A 121 5.61 15.84 15.46
C ILE A 121 4.76 17.10 15.68
N LYS A 122 5.32 18.16 16.25
CA LYS A 122 4.57 19.41 16.52
C LYS A 122 4.23 20.19 15.23
N ASN A 123 5.06 20.10 14.21
CA ASN A 123 4.79 20.74 12.93
C ASN A 123 3.80 19.94 12.08
N GLU A 124 3.67 18.64 12.32
CA GLU A 124 2.73 17.77 11.60
C GLU A 124 1.24 18.02 11.96
N THR A 125 0.98 18.76 13.04
CA THR A 125 -0.38 19.07 13.52
C THR A 125 -0.84 20.49 13.17
N LYS A 126 -0.13 21.19 12.30
CA LYS A 126 -0.55 22.54 11.90
C LYS A 126 -1.38 22.49 10.63
N GLU A 127 -2.57 23.08 10.68
CA GLU A 127 -3.37 23.31 9.49
C GLU A 127 -2.57 24.14 8.45
N SER A 128 -2.49 23.62 7.24
CA SER A 128 -1.77 24.34 6.18
C SER A 128 -2.58 25.50 5.62
N LYS A 129 -1.89 26.46 5.01
CA LYS A 129 -2.55 27.41 4.10
C LYS A 129 -3.14 26.65 2.93
N SER A 130 -4.06 27.30 2.18
CA SER A 130 -4.55 26.73 0.93
C SER A 130 -3.37 26.39 0.01
N THR A 131 -3.35 25.19 -0.49
CA THR A 131 -2.30 24.65 -1.35
C THR A 131 -2.92 23.71 -2.39
N SER A 132 -2.15 23.37 -3.39
CA SER A 132 -2.51 22.34 -4.35
C SER A 132 -1.59 21.13 -4.19
N ILE A 133 -2.13 19.96 -4.38
CA ILE A 133 -1.38 18.72 -4.34
C ILE A 133 -1.66 17.88 -5.58
N GLU A 134 -0.65 17.13 -6.01
CA GLU A 134 -0.78 16.10 -7.02
C GLU A 134 -0.45 14.74 -6.37
N GLY A 135 -1.22 13.73 -6.72
CA GLY A 135 -1.01 12.39 -6.19
C GLY A 135 -1.75 11.33 -7.00
N ILE A 136 -1.60 10.08 -6.61
CA ILE A 136 -2.29 8.95 -7.23
C ILE A 136 -3.51 8.60 -6.40
N TYR A 137 -4.67 8.56 -7.05
CA TYR A 137 -5.94 8.12 -6.47
C TYR A 137 -5.93 6.61 -6.29
N SER A 138 -5.66 6.12 -5.09
CA SER A 138 -5.48 4.69 -4.82
C SER A 138 -6.58 4.13 -3.93
N PRO A 139 -6.91 2.83 -4.06
CA PRO A 139 -7.90 2.23 -3.18
C PRO A 139 -7.39 2.25 -1.74
N PHE A 140 -8.29 2.55 -0.80
CA PHE A 140 -7.96 2.39 0.61
C PHE A 140 -7.77 0.90 0.91
N ARG A 141 -6.60 0.55 1.35
CA ARG A 141 -6.29 -0.77 1.89
C ARG A 141 -6.05 -0.64 3.38
N ARG A 142 -6.32 -1.68 4.13
CA ARG A 142 -5.91 -1.75 5.52
C ARG A 142 -4.38 -1.69 5.59
N PHE A 143 -3.86 -0.76 6.35
CA PHE A 143 -2.42 -0.57 6.52
C PHE A 143 -1.99 -1.01 7.92
N GLY A 144 -0.84 -1.67 8.03
CA GLY A 144 -0.29 -2.11 9.30
C GLY A 144 -0.67 -3.52 9.70
N LEU A 145 -0.41 -3.86 10.95
CA LEU A 145 -0.67 -5.15 11.57
C LEU A 145 -1.80 -5.02 12.60
N ASP A 146 -2.76 -5.93 12.57
CA ASP A 146 -3.79 -6.04 13.60
C ASP A 146 -3.15 -6.53 14.92
N LEU A 147 -2.80 -5.60 15.77
CA LEU A 147 -2.23 -5.88 17.10
C LEU A 147 -3.22 -5.54 18.22
N SER A 148 -4.51 -5.42 17.90
CA SER A 148 -5.70 -5.38 18.79
C SER A 148 -5.70 -4.42 20.00
N GLU A 149 -4.76 -3.50 20.13
CA GLU A 149 -4.83 -2.41 21.10
C GLU A 149 -4.73 -1.06 20.38
N ALA A 150 -5.87 -0.52 19.95
CA ALA A 150 -5.94 0.87 19.49
C ALA A 150 -5.61 1.80 20.66
N VAL A 151 -4.42 2.37 20.68
CA VAL A 151 -4.10 3.46 21.57
C VAL A 151 -4.89 4.68 21.11
N VAL A 152 -6.04 4.90 21.70
CA VAL A 152 -6.89 6.07 21.44
C VAL A 152 -6.23 7.28 22.14
N SER A 153 -5.31 7.94 21.44
CA SER A 153 -4.89 9.28 21.83
C SER A 153 -6.01 10.26 21.50
N SER A 154 -6.33 11.16 22.42
CA SER A 154 -7.29 12.25 22.18
C SER A 154 -6.69 13.45 21.45
N SER A 155 -5.38 13.48 21.26
CA SER A 155 -4.65 14.58 20.61
C SER A 155 -3.95 14.13 19.34
N TRP A 156 -3.84 15.05 18.38
CA TRP A 156 -3.10 14.85 17.15
C TRP A 156 -1.62 15.21 17.32
N PRO A 157 -0.70 14.58 16.58
CA PRO A 157 -0.92 13.42 15.71
C PRO A 157 -1.15 12.13 16.51
N LYS A 158 -1.85 11.16 15.93
CA LYS A 158 -2.07 9.84 16.54
C LYS A 158 -1.07 8.83 16.00
N VAL A 159 -0.32 8.19 16.88
CA VAL A 159 0.54 7.06 16.52
C VAL A 159 -0.31 5.80 16.52
N VAL A 160 -0.38 5.12 15.38
CA VAL A 160 -1.18 3.91 15.18
C VAL A 160 -0.33 2.78 14.60
N GLN A 161 -0.66 1.55 14.96
CA GLN A 161 0.00 0.36 14.38
C GLN A 161 -0.76 -0.19 13.19
N GLU A 162 -2.02 0.19 13.09
CA GLU A 162 -2.92 -0.15 12.02
C GLU A 162 -3.77 1.07 11.65
N LEU A 163 -4.05 1.21 10.36
CA LEU A 163 -4.97 2.23 9.85
C LEU A 163 -6.02 1.53 8.99
N ASP A 164 -7.23 1.45 9.53
CA ASP A 164 -8.43 0.95 8.88
C ASP A 164 -9.35 2.11 8.50
N PHE A 165 -10.08 1.98 7.38
CA PHE A 165 -10.94 3.05 6.87
C PHE A 165 -12.10 3.36 7.80
N ASP A 166 -12.79 2.32 8.28
CA ASP A 166 -14.01 2.51 9.06
C ASP A 166 -13.67 3.10 10.44
N ILE A 167 -12.52 2.68 11.01
CA ILE A 167 -11.98 3.25 12.26
C ILE A 167 -11.59 4.72 12.04
N ALA A 168 -10.86 5.02 10.97
CA ALA A 168 -10.43 6.40 10.67
C ALA A 168 -11.63 7.33 10.42
N SER A 169 -12.63 6.89 9.65
CA SER A 169 -13.85 7.65 9.37
C SER A 169 -14.63 7.94 10.63
N PHE A 170 -14.78 6.93 11.50
CA PHE A 170 -15.46 7.08 12.80
C PHE A 170 -14.68 8.03 13.74
N ASP A 171 -13.37 7.83 13.86
CA ASP A 171 -12.51 8.61 14.74
C ASP A 171 -12.44 10.10 14.35
N LEU A 172 -12.51 10.38 13.06
CA LEU A 172 -12.51 11.75 12.51
C LEU A 172 -13.90 12.39 12.51
N GLY A 173 -14.96 11.60 12.55
CA GLY A 173 -16.33 12.08 12.37
C GLY A 173 -16.56 12.70 11.00
N LEU A 174 -15.83 12.26 9.97
CA LEU A 174 -15.88 12.79 8.62
C LEU A 174 -16.38 11.73 7.63
N ASP A 175 -17.11 12.19 6.61
CA ASP A 175 -17.39 11.38 5.41
C ASP A 175 -16.17 11.35 4.51
N LEU A 176 -15.26 10.41 4.80
CA LEU A 176 -14.05 10.23 4.02
C LEU A 176 -14.37 9.53 2.69
N LYS A 177 -13.70 9.93 1.63
CA LYS A 177 -13.67 9.11 0.42
C LYS A 177 -12.89 7.82 0.71
N ARG A 178 -13.43 6.66 0.30
CA ARG A 178 -12.80 5.33 0.54
C ARG A 178 -11.58 5.08 -0.36
N VAL A 179 -10.71 6.08 -0.40
CA VAL A 179 -9.47 6.10 -1.17
C VAL A 179 -8.38 6.78 -0.35
N VAL A 180 -7.14 6.57 -0.77
CA VAL A 180 -5.96 7.29 -0.27
C VAL A 180 -5.30 7.99 -1.44
N ILE A 181 -5.00 9.25 -1.28
CA ILE A 181 -4.16 9.96 -2.24
C ILE A 181 -2.69 9.69 -1.89
N GLN A 182 -1.99 9.00 -2.77
CA GLN A 182 -0.55 8.78 -2.62
C GLN A 182 0.16 10.03 -3.15
N LEU A 183 0.66 10.85 -2.25
CA LEU A 183 1.22 12.17 -2.60
C LEU A 183 2.42 12.03 -3.53
N SER A 184 2.48 12.89 -4.54
CA SER A 184 3.63 12.97 -5.45
C SER A 184 4.90 13.33 -4.69
N ALA A 185 6.02 12.65 -5.00
CA ALA A 185 7.33 12.96 -4.43
C ALA A 185 7.81 14.39 -4.73
N ALA A 186 7.25 15.03 -5.74
CA ALA A 186 7.56 16.41 -6.10
C ALA A 186 6.87 17.46 -5.20
N SER A 187 5.91 17.04 -4.37
CA SER A 187 5.21 17.95 -3.44
C SER A 187 6.15 18.38 -2.30
N GLU A 188 6.11 19.66 -1.94
CA GLU A 188 6.82 20.17 -0.75
C GLU A 188 6.36 19.55 0.57
N HIS A 189 5.16 18.97 0.58
CA HIS A 189 4.57 18.28 1.73
C HIS A 189 4.89 16.78 1.77
N ALA A 190 5.63 16.25 0.77
CA ALA A 190 5.94 14.83 0.69
C ALA A 190 7.17 14.46 1.52
N TYR A 191 7.08 13.29 2.15
CA TYR A 191 8.21 12.53 2.67
C TYR A 191 8.70 11.50 1.63
N GLU A 192 9.52 10.55 2.05
CA GLU A 192 10.01 9.50 1.16
C GLU A 192 8.88 8.58 0.68
N PRO A 193 8.58 8.50 -0.61
CA PRO A 193 7.49 7.69 -1.11
C PRO A 193 7.88 6.21 -1.08
N ILE A 194 7.28 5.44 -0.18
CA ILE A 194 7.51 4.00 -0.08
C ILE A 194 6.33 3.16 -0.58
N TRP A 195 5.22 3.79 -0.89
CA TRP A 195 4.02 3.11 -1.35
C TRP A 195 4.22 2.42 -2.69
N GLN A 196 3.59 1.26 -2.84
CA GLN A 196 3.55 0.47 -4.08
C GLN A 196 2.14 -0.06 -4.32
N PRO A 197 1.70 -0.22 -5.59
CA PRO A 197 0.35 -0.68 -5.93
C PRO A 197 0.08 -2.12 -5.47
N ALA A 198 1.12 -2.92 -5.25
CA ALA A 198 1.05 -4.26 -4.68
C ALA A 198 2.20 -4.46 -3.67
N GLU A 199 1.95 -5.23 -2.59
CA GLU A 199 2.93 -5.47 -1.52
C GLU A 199 4.24 -6.06 -2.01
N PHE A 200 4.17 -6.96 -3.01
CA PHE A 200 5.34 -7.60 -3.59
C PHE A 200 5.38 -7.41 -5.09
N ASN A 201 6.58 -7.17 -5.62
CA ASN A 201 6.81 -7.15 -7.04
C ASN A 201 6.49 -8.55 -7.65
N PRO A 202 5.80 -8.63 -8.80
CA PRO A 202 5.46 -9.87 -9.48
C PRO A 202 6.64 -10.83 -9.65
N SER A 203 7.82 -10.30 -9.92
CA SER A 203 9.04 -11.08 -10.11
C SER A 203 9.42 -11.96 -8.93
N ARG A 204 9.06 -11.59 -7.69
CA ARG A 204 9.27 -12.43 -6.51
C ARG A 204 8.46 -13.72 -6.57
N HIS A 205 7.20 -13.62 -6.97
CA HIS A 205 6.32 -14.79 -7.10
C HIS A 205 6.83 -15.72 -8.22
N PHE A 206 7.20 -15.18 -9.37
CA PHE A 206 7.78 -16.00 -10.44
C PHE A 206 9.11 -16.63 -10.02
N GLY A 207 9.95 -15.94 -9.27
CA GLY A 207 11.17 -16.52 -8.70
C GLY A 207 10.90 -17.69 -7.78
N TYR A 208 9.91 -17.60 -6.88
CA TYR A 208 9.47 -18.72 -6.04
C TYR A 208 8.84 -19.86 -6.86
N ALA A 209 8.09 -19.57 -7.91
CA ALA A 209 7.55 -20.61 -8.79
C ALA A 209 8.70 -21.44 -9.43
N VAL A 210 9.74 -20.79 -9.92
CA VAL A 210 10.93 -21.46 -10.47
C VAL A 210 11.59 -22.35 -9.41
N GLN A 211 11.70 -21.89 -8.16
CA GLN A 211 12.26 -22.69 -7.07
C GLN A 211 11.42 -23.93 -6.79
N TRP A 212 10.10 -23.81 -6.68
CA TRP A 212 9.21 -24.94 -6.41
C TRP A 212 9.23 -25.99 -7.52
N PHE A 213 9.17 -25.55 -8.78
CA PHE A 213 9.27 -26.47 -9.92
C PHE A 213 10.66 -27.08 -10.04
N GLY A 214 11.72 -26.31 -9.76
CA GLY A 214 13.08 -26.82 -9.71
C GLY A 214 13.28 -27.94 -8.68
N LEU A 215 12.71 -27.74 -7.46
CA LEU A 215 12.73 -28.78 -6.42
C LEU A 215 11.91 -30.02 -6.79
N ALA A 216 10.88 -29.87 -7.61
CA ALA A 216 10.10 -31.01 -8.07
C ALA A 216 10.85 -31.87 -9.12
N LEU A 217 11.85 -31.29 -9.81
CA LEU A 217 12.64 -31.97 -10.86
C LEU A 217 13.89 -32.72 -10.30
N VAL A 218 14.27 -32.48 -9.05
CA VAL A 218 15.45 -33.08 -8.38
C VAL A 218 15.02 -34.27 -7.52
#